data_16e29b6a51e0280508831bdb5e105d90
#
_entry.id   16e29b6a51e0280508831bdb5e105d90
#
_cell.length_a   1.000
_cell.length_b   1.000
_cell.length_c   1.000
_cell.angle_alpha   90.00
_cell.angle_beta   90.00
_cell.angle_gamma   90.00
#
_symmetry.space_group_name_H-M   'P 1'
#
loop_
_entity.id
_entity.type
_entity.pdbx_description
1 polymer ?
#
loop_
_entity_poly.entity_id
_entity_poly.type
_entity_poly.pdbx_seq_one_letter_code
_entity_poly.pdbx_strand_id
1 'polypeptide(L)'
;ETVPSTTGIEAYPYFTSYVRNQLSDAEGKYAYSTAEIFKGGLTVYTTLDVEAQKAAEAAAEEKLAEVGSEYEVGLVAIDPDNGYIKAMIGGKDYDATQVNMATGEGGSGRQSGSSFKTFTLLAAIEAGIDPQTMIDSTTTAKFPGWTVSNINHANYGTRSIASAFEVSSNTAFARLCL
;
A
#
# COMPACT_ATOMS: atom_id res chain seq x y z
N GLU A 1 -22.30 -11.70 19.10
CA GLU A 1 -22.10 -13.15 19.11
C GLU A 1 -20.61 -13.45 19.23
N THR A 2 -20.23 -14.15 20.28
CA THR A 2 -18.85 -14.62 20.45
C THR A 2 -18.64 -15.79 19.50
N VAL A 3 -17.85 -15.61 18.46
CA VAL A 3 -17.44 -16.69 17.58
C VAL A 3 -16.45 -17.58 18.34
N PRO A 4 -16.70 -18.88 18.49
CA PRO A 4 -15.77 -19.79 19.15
C PRO A 4 -14.50 -19.92 18.31
N SER A 5 -13.37 -19.70 18.91
CA SER A 5 -12.07 -19.44 18.30
C SER A 5 -11.28 -20.66 17.79
N THR A 6 -11.86 -21.80 17.53
CA THR A 6 -11.07 -22.98 17.17
C THR A 6 -11.42 -23.64 15.84
N THR A 7 -12.47 -23.20 15.16
CA THR A 7 -12.84 -23.64 13.80
C THR A 7 -13.71 -22.60 13.08
N GLY A 8 -13.72 -21.37 13.55
CA GLY A 8 -14.52 -20.32 12.96
C GLY A 8 -13.97 -19.90 11.60
N ILE A 9 -14.81 -19.88 10.60
CA ILE A 9 -14.57 -19.13 9.37
C ILE A 9 -14.29 -17.68 9.81
N GLU A 10 -13.04 -17.27 9.78
CA GLU A 10 -12.69 -15.88 10.02
C GLU A 10 -13.24 -15.06 8.86
N ALA A 11 -14.22 -14.21 9.11
CA ALA A 11 -14.65 -13.27 8.11
C ALA A 11 -13.49 -12.30 7.81
N TYR A 12 -13.22 -12.03 6.53
CA TYR A 12 -12.19 -11.09 6.07
C TYR A 12 -10.78 -11.41 6.60
N PRO A 13 -10.25 -12.62 6.34
CA PRO A 13 -9.09 -13.16 7.07
C PRO A 13 -7.81 -12.33 6.87
N TYR A 14 -7.57 -11.70 5.75
CA TYR A 14 -6.43 -10.79 5.56
C TYR A 14 -6.49 -9.58 6.49
N PHE A 15 -7.68 -8.98 6.64
CA PHE A 15 -7.86 -7.85 7.55
C PHE A 15 -7.76 -8.28 9.01
N THR A 16 -8.41 -9.38 9.40
CA THR A 16 -8.38 -9.84 10.78
C THR A 16 -7.00 -10.33 11.21
N SER A 17 -6.23 -10.96 10.32
CA SER A 17 -4.82 -11.28 10.56
C SER A 17 -3.97 -10.02 10.73
N TYR A 18 -4.15 -9.02 9.87
CA TYR A 18 -3.48 -7.73 10.01
C TYR A 18 -3.76 -7.09 11.37
N VAL A 19 -5.02 -7.04 11.81
CA VAL A 19 -5.39 -6.53 13.15
C VAL A 19 -4.72 -7.33 14.26
N ARG A 20 -4.73 -8.67 14.17
CA ARG A 20 -4.09 -9.56 15.14
C ARG A 20 -2.60 -9.28 15.26
N ASN A 21 -1.92 -9.10 14.14
CA ASN A 21 -0.49 -8.79 14.10
C ASN A 21 -0.19 -7.41 14.71
N GLN A 22 -1.03 -6.41 14.45
CA GLN A 22 -0.93 -5.11 15.12
C GLN A 22 -1.11 -5.20 16.63
N LEU A 23 -1.95 -6.11 17.12
CA LEU A 23 -2.14 -6.33 18.57
C LEU A 23 -0.94 -7.02 19.22
N SER A 24 -0.28 -7.92 18.49
CA SER A 24 0.85 -8.73 19.01
C SER A 24 2.22 -8.13 18.74
N ASP A 25 2.31 -7.08 17.95
CA ASP A 25 3.59 -6.41 17.62
C ASP A 25 4.24 -5.89 18.90
N ALA A 26 5.41 -6.46 19.23
CA ALA A 26 6.14 -6.13 20.45
C ALA A 26 6.66 -4.68 20.48
N GLU A 27 6.86 -4.08 19.32
CA GLU A 27 7.26 -2.67 19.17
C GLU A 27 6.06 -1.76 18.92
N GLY A 28 4.87 -2.36 18.78
CA GLY A 28 3.62 -1.68 18.53
C GLY A 28 2.95 -1.10 19.78
N LYS A 29 1.85 -0.43 19.56
CA LYS A 29 1.10 0.27 20.63
C LYS A 29 0.57 -0.69 21.72
N TYR A 30 0.22 -1.92 21.35
CA TYR A 30 -0.54 -2.84 22.22
C TYR A 30 0.34 -3.92 22.85
N ALA A 31 1.20 -4.56 22.08
CA ALA A 31 2.16 -5.58 22.51
C ALA A 31 1.53 -6.73 23.35
N TYR A 32 0.31 -7.15 23.01
CA TYR A 32 -0.37 -8.24 23.70
C TYR A 32 0.30 -9.59 23.40
N SER A 33 0.42 -10.41 24.43
CA SER A 33 0.83 -11.81 24.24
C SER A 33 -0.27 -12.62 23.53
N THR A 34 0.13 -13.71 22.88
CA THR A 34 -0.80 -14.67 22.26
C THR A 34 -1.87 -15.16 23.25
N ALA A 35 -1.50 -15.37 24.52
CA ALA A 35 -2.45 -15.78 25.55
C ALA A 35 -3.51 -14.71 25.84
N GLU A 36 -3.13 -13.46 25.89
CA GLU A 36 -4.06 -12.34 26.09
C GLU A 36 -5.00 -12.17 24.90
N ILE A 37 -4.49 -12.30 23.68
CA ILE A 37 -5.30 -12.19 22.45
C ILE A 37 -6.35 -13.31 22.39
N PHE A 38 -5.96 -14.56 22.62
CA PHE A 38 -6.85 -15.70 22.41
C PHE A 38 -7.63 -16.16 23.65
N LYS A 39 -7.16 -15.83 24.86
CA LYS A 39 -7.76 -16.28 26.12
C LYS A 39 -8.10 -15.14 27.09
N GLY A 40 -7.70 -13.93 26.78
CA GLY A 40 -7.91 -12.75 27.64
C GLY A 40 -9.32 -12.16 27.57
N GLY A 41 -10.21 -12.69 26.72
CA GLY A 41 -11.59 -12.19 26.62
C GLY A 41 -11.68 -10.81 25.97
N LEU A 42 -10.71 -10.44 25.12
CA LEU A 42 -10.68 -9.15 24.45
C LEU A 42 -11.87 -8.99 23.49
N THR A 43 -12.46 -7.80 23.48
CA THR A 43 -13.35 -7.33 22.42
C THR A 43 -12.61 -6.26 21.63
N VAL A 44 -12.38 -6.50 20.35
CA VAL A 44 -11.63 -5.59 19.49
C VAL A 44 -12.58 -4.91 18.51
N TYR A 45 -12.69 -3.59 18.62
CA TYR A 45 -13.41 -2.75 17.66
C TYR A 45 -12.44 -2.31 16.58
N THR A 46 -12.78 -2.57 15.34
CA THR A 46 -11.92 -2.26 14.17
C THR A 46 -12.51 -1.17 13.32
N THR A 47 -11.74 -0.71 12.34
CA THR A 47 -12.14 0.34 11.40
C THR A 47 -12.78 -0.22 10.12
N LEU A 48 -12.88 -1.57 10.01
CA LEU A 48 -13.45 -2.24 8.84
C LEU A 48 -14.88 -1.75 8.57
N ASP A 49 -15.14 -1.33 7.35
CA ASP A 49 -16.46 -1.07 6.82
C ASP A 49 -16.90 -2.27 5.97
N VAL A 50 -17.88 -3.01 6.45
CA VAL A 50 -18.33 -4.26 5.82
C VAL A 50 -18.85 -4.04 4.40
N GLU A 51 -19.52 -2.93 4.13
CA GLU A 51 -20.03 -2.64 2.79
C GLU A 51 -18.90 -2.22 1.84
N ALA A 52 -17.94 -1.42 2.31
CA ALA A 52 -16.73 -1.11 1.55
C ALA A 52 -15.90 -2.37 1.27
N GLN A 53 -15.80 -3.29 2.23
CA GLN A 53 -15.07 -4.55 2.07
C GLN A 53 -15.72 -5.43 1.00
N LYS A 54 -17.03 -5.61 1.05
CA LYS A 54 -17.78 -6.38 0.03
C LYS A 54 -17.65 -5.77 -1.36
N ALA A 55 -17.70 -4.44 -1.46
CA ALA A 55 -17.51 -3.74 -2.73
C ALA A 55 -16.08 -3.95 -3.27
N ALA A 56 -15.07 -3.93 -2.40
CA ALA A 56 -13.68 -4.20 -2.76
C ALA A 56 -13.50 -5.66 -3.24
N GLU A 57 -14.11 -6.63 -2.55
CA GLU A 57 -14.07 -8.05 -2.94
C GLU A 57 -14.70 -8.25 -4.32
N ALA A 58 -15.88 -7.69 -4.56
CA ALA A 58 -16.56 -7.78 -5.86
C ALA A 58 -15.72 -7.14 -6.99
N ALA A 59 -15.13 -5.98 -6.75
CA ALA A 59 -14.27 -5.30 -7.73
C ALA A 59 -12.98 -6.09 -8.02
N ALA A 60 -12.39 -6.71 -7.00
CA ALA A 60 -11.21 -7.56 -7.15
C ALA A 60 -11.52 -8.81 -7.96
N GLU A 61 -12.65 -9.48 -7.68
CA GLU A 61 -13.12 -10.65 -8.41
C GLU A 61 -13.40 -10.33 -9.89
N GLU A 62 -14.14 -9.25 -10.16
CA GLU A 62 -14.42 -8.77 -11.51
C GLU A 62 -13.12 -8.52 -12.29
N LYS A 63 -12.15 -7.83 -11.67
CA LYS A 63 -10.89 -7.51 -12.33
C LYS A 63 -10.03 -8.75 -12.60
N LEU A 64 -9.98 -9.68 -11.67
CA LEU A 64 -9.25 -10.94 -11.84
C LEU A 64 -9.89 -11.81 -12.94
N ALA A 65 -11.21 -11.80 -13.06
CA ALA A 65 -11.91 -12.50 -14.15
C ALA A 65 -11.55 -11.90 -15.53
N GLU A 66 -11.30 -10.59 -15.60
CA GLU A 66 -10.89 -9.91 -16.82
C GLU A 66 -9.42 -10.18 -17.21
N VAL A 67 -8.50 -10.12 -16.24
CA VAL A 67 -7.05 -10.16 -16.52
C VAL A 67 -6.44 -11.56 -16.52
N GLY A 68 -7.07 -12.53 -15.84
CA GLY A 68 -6.64 -13.93 -15.78
C GLY A 68 -6.27 -14.40 -14.37
N SER A 69 -6.37 -15.71 -14.17
CA SER A 69 -6.18 -16.35 -12.86
C SER A 69 -4.72 -16.42 -12.40
N GLU A 70 -3.76 -16.13 -13.28
CA GLU A 70 -2.32 -16.08 -12.96
C GLU A 70 -1.92 -14.83 -12.17
N TYR A 71 -2.77 -13.80 -12.14
CA TYR A 71 -2.52 -12.58 -11.39
C TYR A 71 -3.03 -12.66 -9.96
N GLU A 72 -2.40 -11.89 -9.08
CA GLU A 72 -2.83 -11.65 -7.70
C GLU A 72 -3.35 -10.22 -7.55
N VAL A 73 -4.07 -9.96 -6.46
CA VAL A 73 -4.63 -8.65 -6.16
C VAL A 73 -4.30 -8.23 -4.74
N GLY A 74 -3.93 -6.98 -4.59
CA GLY A 74 -3.85 -6.29 -3.30
C GLY A 74 -4.59 -4.97 -3.40
N LEU A 75 -5.45 -4.68 -2.42
CA LEU A 75 -6.21 -3.43 -2.36
C LEU A 75 -6.33 -2.98 -0.90
N VAL A 76 -6.18 -1.68 -0.68
CA VAL A 76 -6.49 -1.03 0.60
C VAL A 76 -7.35 0.20 0.31
N ALA A 77 -8.48 0.31 0.98
CA ALA A 77 -9.28 1.53 1.01
C ALA A 77 -9.05 2.26 2.34
N ILE A 78 -8.62 3.50 2.25
CA ILE A 78 -8.27 4.34 3.41
C ILE A 78 -9.16 5.57 3.40
N ASP A 79 -9.76 5.87 4.55
CA ASP A 79 -10.50 7.09 4.78
C ASP A 79 -9.51 8.27 4.88
N PRO A 80 -9.58 9.26 3.97
CA PRO A 80 -8.61 10.36 3.94
C PRO A 80 -8.73 11.32 5.14
N ASP A 81 -9.88 11.35 5.80
CA ASP A 81 -10.12 12.27 6.91
C ASP A 81 -9.42 11.83 8.21
N ASN A 82 -9.17 10.52 8.35
CA ASN A 82 -8.64 9.96 9.61
C ASN A 82 -7.57 8.88 9.42
N GLY A 83 -7.29 8.45 8.19
CA GLY A 83 -6.31 7.42 7.87
C GLY A 83 -6.78 5.99 8.20
N TYR A 84 -8.05 5.77 8.49
CA TYR A 84 -8.57 4.46 8.87
C TYR A 84 -8.71 3.53 7.66
N ILE A 85 -8.21 2.31 7.79
CA ILE A 85 -8.40 1.27 6.78
C ILE A 85 -9.85 0.79 6.86
N LYS A 86 -10.60 0.99 5.78
CA LYS A 86 -12.02 0.62 5.64
C LYS A 86 -12.22 -0.71 4.93
N ALA A 87 -11.31 -1.07 4.01
CA ALA A 87 -11.32 -2.36 3.35
C ALA A 87 -9.88 -2.80 3.03
N MET A 88 -9.67 -4.12 2.99
CA MET A 88 -8.37 -4.71 2.66
C MET A 88 -8.55 -6.04 1.92
N ILE A 89 -7.93 -6.15 0.76
CA ILE A 89 -7.79 -7.38 -0.01
C ILE A 89 -6.30 -7.72 -0.04
N GLY A 90 -5.91 -8.82 0.57
CA GLY A 90 -4.51 -9.23 0.61
C GLY A 90 -4.12 -10.29 -0.42
N GLY A 91 -5.10 -10.80 -1.17
CA GLY A 91 -4.93 -11.85 -2.18
C GLY A 91 -6.27 -12.44 -2.56
N LYS A 92 -6.27 -13.43 -3.46
CA LYS A 92 -7.49 -14.12 -3.94
C LYS A 92 -8.04 -15.12 -2.92
N ASP A 93 -7.15 -15.84 -2.27
CA ASP A 93 -7.51 -16.96 -1.40
C ASP A 93 -6.54 -17.03 -0.22
N TYR A 94 -7.07 -16.79 0.98
CA TYR A 94 -6.28 -16.81 2.21
C TYR A 94 -5.85 -18.22 2.62
N ASP A 95 -6.64 -19.24 2.27
CA ASP A 95 -6.29 -20.64 2.56
C ASP A 95 -5.15 -21.13 1.67
N ALA A 96 -5.04 -20.59 0.46
CA ALA A 96 -3.95 -20.90 -0.46
C ALA A 96 -2.66 -20.14 -0.10
N THR A 97 -2.78 -18.88 0.34
CA THR A 97 -1.63 -18.07 0.76
C THR A 97 -2.03 -17.02 1.79
N GLN A 98 -1.28 -16.98 2.90
CA GLN A 98 -1.45 -15.97 3.96
C GLN A 98 -0.57 -14.73 3.74
N VAL A 99 0.18 -14.69 2.63
CA VAL A 99 0.93 -13.49 2.23
C VAL A 99 -0.05 -12.38 1.90
N ASN A 100 0.00 -11.30 2.68
CA ASN A 100 -0.85 -10.13 2.45
C ASN A 100 -0.20 -9.21 1.40
N MET A 101 -0.69 -9.25 0.16
CA MET A 101 -0.17 -8.42 -0.94
C MET A 101 -0.38 -6.92 -0.72
N ALA A 102 -1.37 -6.54 0.08
CA ALA A 102 -1.66 -5.14 0.38
C ALA A 102 -0.62 -4.50 1.30
N THR A 103 -0.04 -5.28 2.22
CA THR A 103 0.97 -4.82 3.18
C THR A 103 2.37 -5.36 2.90
N GLY A 104 2.48 -6.41 2.09
CA GLY A 104 3.72 -7.17 1.90
C GLY A 104 4.05 -8.13 3.05
N GLU A 105 3.19 -8.23 4.05
CA GLU A 105 3.39 -9.07 5.22
C GLU A 105 3.40 -10.56 4.88
N GLY A 106 4.35 -11.29 5.42
CA GLY A 106 4.58 -12.70 5.11
C GLY A 106 5.36 -12.96 3.81
N GLY A 107 5.74 -11.92 3.10
CA GLY A 107 6.48 -11.98 1.84
C GLY A 107 7.54 -10.90 1.71
N SER A 108 8.12 -10.76 0.51
CA SER A 108 9.16 -9.75 0.21
C SER A 108 8.60 -8.35 -0.15
N GLY A 109 7.28 -8.18 -0.08
CA GLY A 109 6.62 -6.96 -0.56
C GLY A 109 6.55 -6.86 -2.08
N ARG A 110 6.15 -5.70 -2.56
CA ARG A 110 6.08 -5.35 -4.00
C ARG A 110 6.71 -3.98 -4.22
N GLN A 111 7.29 -3.81 -5.40
CA GLN A 111 7.79 -2.52 -5.82
C GLN A 111 6.62 -1.55 -6.02
N SER A 112 6.64 -0.43 -5.32
CA SER A 112 5.59 0.59 -5.36
C SER A 112 5.50 1.33 -6.70
N GLY A 113 6.58 1.28 -7.49
CA GLY A 113 6.69 1.99 -8.75
C GLY A 113 6.51 3.50 -8.57
N SER A 114 5.88 4.13 -9.56
CA SER A 114 5.68 5.59 -9.58
C SER A 114 4.74 6.12 -8.50
N SER A 115 3.97 5.28 -7.83
CA SER A 115 3.14 5.70 -6.70
C SER A 115 3.99 6.29 -5.56
N PHE A 116 5.25 5.85 -5.43
CA PHE A 116 6.17 6.37 -4.42
C PHE A 116 6.59 7.83 -4.66
N LYS A 117 6.45 8.33 -5.88
CA LYS A 117 6.75 9.74 -6.19
C LYS A 117 5.89 10.73 -5.39
N THR A 118 4.70 10.32 -4.97
CA THR A 118 3.85 11.11 -4.07
C THR A 118 4.57 11.41 -2.75
N PHE A 119 5.21 10.42 -2.16
CA PHE A 119 5.96 10.61 -0.90
C PHE A 119 7.20 11.49 -1.09
N THR A 120 7.90 11.33 -2.23
CA THR A 120 9.02 12.22 -2.60
C THR A 120 8.55 13.67 -2.75
N LEU A 121 7.39 13.88 -3.41
CA LEU A 121 6.81 15.22 -3.56
C LEU A 121 6.43 15.82 -2.22
N LEU A 122 5.79 15.04 -1.33
CA LEU A 122 5.43 15.50 0.02
C LEU A 122 6.66 15.88 0.82
N ALA A 123 7.70 15.06 0.82
CA ALA A 123 8.95 15.35 1.50
C ALA A 123 9.61 16.64 0.98
N ALA A 124 9.57 16.87 -0.35
CA ALA A 124 10.08 18.10 -0.95
C ALA A 124 9.28 19.33 -0.49
N ILE A 125 7.95 19.23 -0.43
CA ILE A 125 7.08 20.31 0.07
C ILE A 125 7.35 20.58 1.54
N GLU A 126 7.49 19.57 2.38
CA GLU A 126 7.84 19.69 3.79
C GLU A 126 9.23 20.33 3.99
N ALA A 127 10.17 20.08 3.08
CA ALA A 127 11.47 20.74 3.05
C ALA A 127 11.42 22.18 2.52
N GLY A 128 10.23 22.71 2.17
CA GLY A 128 10.03 24.08 1.68
C GLY A 128 10.29 24.25 0.18
N ILE A 129 10.39 23.18 -0.60
CA ILE A 129 10.57 23.26 -2.05
C ILE A 129 9.20 23.53 -2.69
N ASP A 130 9.10 24.66 -3.42
CA ASP A 130 7.89 25.03 -4.14
C ASP A 130 7.66 24.03 -5.32
N PRO A 131 6.47 23.42 -5.43
CA PRO A 131 6.12 22.58 -6.59
C PRO A 131 6.23 23.27 -7.96
N GLN A 132 6.28 24.61 -8.00
CA GLN A 132 6.55 25.37 -9.24
C GLN A 132 8.04 25.51 -9.56
N THR A 133 8.94 25.05 -8.68
CA THR A 133 10.38 25.01 -8.94
C THR A 133 10.67 24.20 -10.21
N MET A 134 11.49 24.77 -11.10
CA MET A 134 11.85 24.16 -12.38
C MET A 134 12.89 23.05 -12.15
N ILE A 135 12.65 21.87 -12.73
CA ILE A 135 13.51 20.70 -12.66
C ILE A 135 13.76 20.07 -14.02
N ASP A 136 14.97 19.59 -14.25
CA ASP A 136 15.32 18.90 -15.48
C ASP A 136 14.64 17.51 -15.52
N SER A 137 13.82 17.32 -16.55
CA SER A 137 13.05 16.11 -16.87
C SER A 137 13.46 15.49 -18.20
N THR A 138 14.67 15.75 -18.65
CA THR A 138 15.21 15.19 -19.90
C THR A 138 15.35 13.67 -19.84
N THR A 139 15.54 13.03 -20.98
CA THR A 139 15.46 11.58 -21.21
C THR A 139 16.17 10.74 -20.16
N THR A 140 17.39 11.13 -19.76
CA THR A 140 18.26 10.34 -18.89
C THR A 140 18.97 11.24 -17.88
N ALA A 141 19.04 10.76 -16.63
CA ALA A 141 19.84 11.36 -15.58
C ALA A 141 20.91 10.36 -15.11
N LYS A 142 22.13 10.85 -14.91
CA LYS A 142 23.26 10.06 -14.41
C LYS A 142 23.66 10.52 -13.02
N PHE A 143 23.81 9.57 -12.11
CA PHE A 143 24.23 9.77 -10.74
C PHE A 143 25.42 8.87 -10.42
N PRO A 144 26.20 9.12 -9.36
CA PRO A 144 27.26 8.21 -8.96
C PRO A 144 26.72 6.79 -8.73
N GLY A 145 27.19 5.84 -9.53
CA GLY A 145 26.86 4.42 -9.43
C GLY A 145 25.53 3.99 -10.08
N TRP A 146 24.72 4.90 -10.62
CA TRP A 146 23.46 4.54 -11.28
C TRP A 146 23.00 5.54 -12.34
N THR A 147 22.13 5.06 -13.21
CA THR A 147 21.53 5.87 -14.30
C THR A 147 20.03 5.57 -14.35
N VAL A 148 19.22 6.60 -14.51
CA VAL A 148 17.77 6.48 -14.65
C VAL A 148 17.30 7.12 -15.95
N SER A 149 16.32 6.49 -16.60
CA SER A 149 15.67 7.05 -17.80
C SER A 149 14.16 7.14 -17.58
N ASN A 150 13.55 8.08 -18.27
CA ASN A 150 12.09 8.14 -18.38
C ASN A 150 11.57 6.93 -19.18
N ILE A 151 10.31 6.55 -18.94
CA ILE A 151 9.65 5.49 -19.70
C ILE A 151 9.71 5.83 -21.20
N ASN A 152 9.96 4.84 -22.03
CA ASN A 152 10.13 4.97 -23.49
C ASN A 152 11.17 6.00 -23.91
N HIS A 153 12.14 6.30 -23.05
CA HIS A 153 13.15 7.34 -23.27
C HIS A 153 12.55 8.71 -23.60
N ALA A 154 11.37 9.02 -23.02
CA ALA A 154 10.70 10.30 -23.26
C ALA A 154 11.54 11.48 -22.77
N ASN A 155 11.59 12.53 -23.58
CA ASN A 155 12.24 13.81 -23.23
C ASN A 155 11.15 14.83 -22.88
N TYR A 156 11.08 15.18 -21.60
CA TYR A 156 10.09 16.15 -21.11
C TYR A 156 10.66 17.56 -20.93
N GLY A 157 11.96 17.76 -21.23
CA GLY A 157 12.64 19.05 -21.07
C GLY A 157 12.73 19.50 -19.61
N THR A 158 12.86 20.81 -19.40
CA THR A 158 12.80 21.43 -18.08
C THR A 158 11.37 21.88 -17.82
N ARG A 159 10.83 21.53 -16.66
CA ARG A 159 9.44 21.82 -16.26
C ARG A 159 9.30 21.98 -14.75
N SER A 160 8.17 22.47 -14.27
CA SER A 160 7.93 22.53 -12.84
C SER A 160 7.85 21.11 -12.23
N ILE A 161 8.16 20.97 -10.94
CA ILE A 161 8.02 19.70 -10.18
C ILE A 161 6.60 19.18 -10.31
N ALA A 162 5.57 20.04 -10.17
CA ALA A 162 4.17 19.67 -10.38
C ALA A 162 3.93 19.06 -11.76
N SER A 163 4.40 19.70 -12.81
CA SER A 163 4.27 19.19 -14.19
C SER A 163 5.11 17.91 -14.42
N ALA A 164 6.27 17.78 -13.77
CA ALA A 164 7.07 16.55 -13.81
C ALA A 164 6.35 15.38 -13.11
N PHE A 165 5.55 15.65 -12.06
CA PHE A 165 4.71 14.67 -11.40
C PHE A 165 3.58 14.18 -12.31
N GLU A 166 2.88 15.08 -13.01
CA GLU A 166 1.81 14.76 -13.97
C GLU A 166 2.26 13.75 -15.04
N VAL A 167 3.46 13.94 -15.60
CA VAL A 167 4.02 13.04 -16.61
C VAL A 167 4.81 11.88 -15.99
N SER A 168 4.83 11.79 -14.67
CA SER A 168 5.56 10.75 -13.92
C SER A 168 7.04 10.64 -14.32
N SER A 169 7.74 11.78 -14.47
CA SER A 169 9.14 11.82 -14.88
C SER A 169 10.05 11.11 -13.88
N ASN A 170 10.72 10.04 -14.30
CA ASN A 170 11.67 9.32 -13.46
C ASN A 170 12.92 10.17 -13.19
N THR A 171 13.41 10.86 -14.23
CA THR A 171 14.65 11.64 -14.14
C THR A 171 14.50 12.86 -13.23
N ALA A 172 13.36 13.54 -13.27
CA ALA A 172 13.06 14.64 -12.38
C ALA A 172 12.97 14.18 -10.93
N PHE A 173 12.20 13.11 -10.66
CA PHE A 173 12.01 12.62 -9.31
C PHE A 173 13.27 11.96 -8.72
N ALA A 174 14.13 11.37 -9.54
CA ALA A 174 15.45 10.94 -9.09
C ALA A 174 16.33 12.12 -8.64
N ARG A 175 16.25 13.28 -9.33
CA ARG A 175 16.94 14.51 -8.91
C ARG A 175 16.33 15.13 -7.65
N LEU A 176 15.01 15.02 -7.50
CA LEU A 176 14.30 15.59 -6.34
C LEU A 176 14.58 14.82 -5.04
N CYS A 177 14.94 13.52 -5.14
CA CYS A 177 15.31 12.70 -3.99
C CYS A 177 16.71 12.99 -3.43
N LEU A 178 17.59 13.73 -4.16
CA LEU A 178 18.98 13.99 -3.80
C LEU A 178 19.19 15.42 -3.31
#